data_2b8a40f0b617cad13bb558610ff6df21
#
_entry.id   2b8a40f0b617cad13bb558610ff6df21
#
_cell.length_a   1.000
_cell.length_b   1.000
_cell.length_c   1.000
_cell.angle_alpha   90.00
_cell.angle_beta   90.00
_cell.angle_gamma   90.00
#
_symmetry.space_group_name_H-M   'P 1'
#
loop_
_entity.id
_entity.type
_entity.pdbx_description
1 polymer ?
#
loop_
_entity_poly.entity_id
_entity_poly.type
_entity_poly.pdbx_seq_one_letter_code
_entity_poly.pdbx_strand_id
1 'polypeptide(L)'
;MRLRIWKGCAAATLALLCLVPLCTVRAEETGKAAINAASAAALLRAAGQTTPDAGLLEYDLTGNGVVDAADAEAMLLHTVGRMDDLTMLPEILTDSLLGERYLDKFSYNGTVRDGADYRSERVSVTVRTVQTEYDERIVTYHIADIYLRNLACLRTAFANDTFKNIAPVETMAREKQAIIAISGDFFGARKRGLVIRNGETYRRSIATNRDVAVLYSDGVLETYLAKHIDLEAIEARAPYQSWGFGPALLDENGQPKTKFNTAVGANNPRSAIGYYEPGHYCFVVVDGRMKEYSFGISMKNLSTLFYELGCTVAYNLDGGATAVMANADGMLNRQSDRNRECSDMIYIIDTAERLPETAGEAETEG
;
A
#
# COMPACT_ATOMS: atom_id res chain seq x y z
N MET A 1 14.66 28.23 2.72
CA MET A 1 14.49 28.02 1.26
C MET A 1 13.33 27.03 1.11
N ARG A 2 12.15 27.51 0.71
CA ARG A 2 10.90 26.70 0.73
C ARG A 2 10.91 25.75 -0.45
N LEU A 3 11.06 24.45 -0.21
CA LEU A 3 10.78 23.41 -1.21
C LEU A 3 9.27 23.38 -1.48
N ARG A 4 8.90 23.75 -2.70
CA ARG A 4 7.56 23.46 -3.24
C ARG A 4 7.55 21.98 -3.64
N ILE A 5 6.99 21.14 -2.78
CA ILE A 5 6.75 19.74 -3.09
C ILE A 5 5.37 19.61 -3.71
N TRP A 6 5.34 19.23 -4.92
CA TRP A 6 4.45 18.41 -5.70
C TRP A 6 2.96 18.37 -5.28
N LYS A 7 2.23 19.37 -5.77
CA LYS A 7 0.85 19.18 -6.22
C LYS A 7 0.94 19.19 -7.76
N GLY A 8 1.03 18.04 -8.38
CA GLY A 8 1.08 18.04 -9.83
C GLY A 8 1.61 16.77 -10.47
N CYS A 9 0.92 15.67 -10.36
CA CYS A 9 1.06 14.57 -11.30
C CYS A 9 -0.25 14.20 -12.01
N ALA A 10 -1.40 14.69 -11.56
CA ALA A 10 -2.66 14.53 -12.32
C ALA A 10 -2.84 15.55 -13.45
N ALA A 11 -2.11 16.67 -13.43
CA ALA A 11 -2.29 17.75 -14.43
C ALA A 11 -1.37 17.68 -15.65
N ALA A 12 -0.29 16.91 -15.61
CA ALA A 12 0.68 16.88 -16.71
C ALA A 12 0.25 15.97 -17.88
N THR A 13 -0.63 15.00 -17.65
CA THR A 13 -1.16 14.12 -18.70
C THR A 13 -2.27 14.80 -19.53
N LEU A 14 -2.93 15.79 -18.95
CA LEU A 14 -4.04 16.49 -19.65
C LEU A 14 -3.58 17.59 -20.61
N ALA A 15 -2.36 18.12 -20.47
CA ALA A 15 -1.90 19.26 -21.29
C ALA A 15 -1.40 18.88 -22.69
N LEU A 16 -1.13 17.60 -22.98
CA LEU A 16 -0.67 17.16 -24.31
C LEU A 16 -1.80 16.79 -25.27
N LEU A 17 -3.05 16.74 -24.80
CA LEU A 17 -4.22 16.35 -25.60
C LEU A 17 -4.94 17.52 -26.30
N CYS A 18 -4.49 18.76 -26.12
CA CYS A 18 -5.19 19.94 -26.66
C CYS A 18 -4.84 20.34 -28.11
N LEU A 19 -3.99 19.58 -28.83
CA LEU A 19 -3.53 19.97 -30.18
C LEU A 19 -3.79 18.92 -31.28
N VAL A 20 -4.81 18.08 -31.14
CA VAL A 20 -5.21 17.18 -32.24
C VAL A 20 -6.39 17.83 -32.98
N PRO A 21 -6.28 18.09 -34.28
CA PRO A 21 -7.38 18.64 -35.07
C PRO A 21 -8.55 17.65 -35.12
N LEU A 22 -9.78 18.20 -35.14
CA LEU A 22 -11.03 17.45 -35.34
C LEU A 22 -10.96 16.61 -36.63
N CYS A 23 -10.51 15.37 -36.54
CA CYS A 23 -10.81 14.37 -37.56
C CYS A 23 -12.17 13.75 -37.25
N THR A 24 -13.16 14.00 -38.09
CA THR A 24 -14.42 13.26 -38.11
C THR A 24 -14.10 11.78 -38.40
N VAL A 25 -14.21 10.93 -37.40
CA VAL A 25 -14.08 9.47 -37.58
C VAL A 25 -15.32 8.99 -38.32
N ARG A 26 -15.15 8.54 -39.55
CA ARG A 26 -16.15 7.79 -40.31
C ARG A 26 -16.17 6.39 -39.76
N ALA A 27 -17.27 5.94 -39.15
CA ALA A 27 -17.45 4.56 -38.70
C ALA A 27 -17.36 3.62 -39.91
N GLU A 28 -16.37 2.74 -39.92
CA GLU A 28 -16.35 1.58 -40.81
C GLU A 28 -17.28 0.51 -40.24
N GLU A 29 -18.09 -0.08 -41.11
CA GLU A 29 -19.10 -1.09 -40.84
C GLU A 29 -18.49 -2.42 -40.39
N THR A 30 -18.08 -2.51 -39.14
CA THR A 30 -17.96 -3.78 -38.42
C THR A 30 -18.39 -3.49 -36.99
N GLY A 31 -19.57 -3.90 -36.58
CA GLY A 31 -20.27 -3.59 -35.34
C GLY A 31 -19.49 -3.80 -34.00
N LYS A 32 -18.25 -3.35 -33.94
CA LYS A 32 -17.45 -3.20 -32.73
C LYS A 32 -16.91 -1.78 -32.69
N ALA A 33 -17.05 -1.12 -31.57
CA ALA A 33 -16.51 0.19 -31.31
C ALA A 33 -14.99 0.23 -31.55
N ALA A 34 -14.51 1.28 -32.23
CA ALA A 34 -13.08 1.45 -32.49
C ALA A 34 -12.34 1.83 -31.20
N ILE A 35 -11.47 0.96 -30.72
CA ILE A 35 -10.64 1.20 -29.54
C ILE A 35 -9.36 1.92 -29.98
N ASN A 36 -9.30 3.24 -29.76
CA ASN A 36 -8.15 4.07 -30.08
C ASN A 36 -8.14 5.37 -29.25
N ALA A 37 -7.05 6.13 -29.36
CA ALA A 37 -6.89 7.37 -28.59
C ALA A 37 -7.98 8.43 -28.86
N ALA A 38 -8.56 8.44 -30.07
CA ALA A 38 -9.64 9.38 -30.42
C ALA A 38 -10.95 8.97 -29.72
N SER A 39 -11.25 7.68 -29.65
CA SER A 39 -12.40 7.15 -28.92
C SER A 39 -12.25 7.37 -27.41
N ALA A 40 -11.06 7.13 -26.83
CA ALA A 40 -10.77 7.47 -25.43
C ALA A 40 -10.97 8.96 -25.12
N ALA A 41 -10.49 9.84 -26.00
CA ALA A 41 -10.70 11.28 -25.85
C ALA A 41 -12.19 11.70 -25.99
N ALA A 42 -12.97 10.98 -26.79
CA ALA A 42 -14.41 11.19 -26.92
C ALA A 42 -15.14 10.76 -25.64
N LEU A 43 -14.77 9.60 -25.07
CA LEU A 43 -15.31 9.11 -23.79
C LEU A 43 -15.01 10.06 -22.63
N LEU A 44 -13.77 10.55 -22.51
CA LEU A 44 -13.42 11.54 -21.48
C LEU A 44 -14.25 12.83 -21.56
N ARG A 45 -14.65 13.24 -22.77
CA ARG A 45 -15.56 14.39 -22.94
C ARG A 45 -17.00 14.04 -22.58
N ALA A 46 -17.45 12.81 -22.86
CA ALA A 46 -18.78 12.34 -22.56
C ALA A 46 -18.99 12.07 -21.07
N ALA A 47 -17.97 11.53 -20.38
CA ALA A 47 -17.97 11.27 -18.94
C ALA A 47 -18.20 12.54 -18.08
N GLY A 48 -17.97 13.74 -18.63
CA GLY A 48 -18.33 15.01 -18.00
C GLY A 48 -19.80 15.43 -18.18
N GLN A 49 -20.64 14.64 -18.88
CA GLN A 49 -22.04 14.97 -19.14
C GLN A 49 -22.95 14.08 -18.29
N THR A 50 -23.97 14.65 -17.68
CA THR A 50 -24.84 14.06 -16.66
C THR A 50 -25.85 13.01 -17.14
N THR A 51 -25.84 12.61 -18.40
CA THR A 51 -26.71 11.54 -18.94
C THR A 51 -25.93 10.68 -19.92
N PRO A 52 -25.68 9.38 -19.59
CA PRO A 52 -25.08 8.45 -20.53
C PRO A 52 -26.01 8.26 -21.73
N ASP A 53 -25.50 8.45 -22.93
CA ASP A 53 -26.19 8.06 -24.16
C ASP A 53 -26.18 6.51 -24.23
N ALA A 54 -27.36 5.90 -24.37
CA ALA A 54 -27.51 4.43 -24.44
C ALA A 54 -26.66 3.79 -25.58
N GLY A 55 -26.24 4.59 -26.57
CA GLY A 55 -25.32 4.17 -27.63
C GLY A 55 -23.86 4.05 -27.21
N LEU A 56 -23.48 4.44 -25.98
CA LEU A 56 -22.11 4.38 -25.48
C LEU A 56 -21.84 3.17 -24.58
N LEU A 57 -22.86 2.37 -24.21
CA LEU A 57 -22.70 1.19 -23.32
C LEU A 57 -21.72 0.13 -23.88
N GLU A 58 -21.49 0.10 -25.20
CA GLU A 58 -20.48 -0.77 -25.80
C GLU A 58 -19.03 -0.40 -25.36
N TYR A 59 -18.86 0.75 -24.72
CA TYR A 59 -17.58 1.25 -24.19
C TYR A 59 -17.46 1.10 -22.66
N ASP A 60 -18.42 0.43 -22.01
CA ASP A 60 -18.27 -0.01 -20.61
C ASP A 60 -17.28 -1.17 -20.57
N LEU A 61 -15.99 -0.82 -20.58
CA LEU A 61 -14.88 -1.78 -20.62
C LEU A 61 -14.58 -2.34 -19.24
N THR A 62 -14.96 -1.61 -18.20
CA THR A 62 -14.80 -2.03 -16.80
C THR A 62 -15.92 -2.93 -16.32
N GLY A 63 -17.07 -2.92 -17.01
CA GLY A 63 -18.22 -3.76 -16.70
C GLY A 63 -19.02 -3.30 -15.48
N ASN A 64 -18.86 -2.02 -15.07
CA ASN A 64 -19.55 -1.44 -13.90
C ASN A 64 -20.97 -0.91 -14.22
N GLY A 65 -21.40 -0.96 -15.50
CA GLY A 65 -22.67 -0.45 -15.98
C GLY A 65 -22.69 1.06 -16.29
N VAL A 66 -21.56 1.73 -16.17
CA VAL A 66 -21.40 3.18 -16.43
C VAL A 66 -20.22 3.42 -17.35
N VAL A 67 -20.37 4.26 -18.36
CA VAL A 67 -19.25 4.67 -19.21
C VAL A 67 -18.64 5.94 -18.64
N ASP A 68 -17.40 5.85 -18.12
CA ASP A 68 -16.76 6.93 -17.42
C ASP A 68 -15.24 7.09 -17.74
N ALA A 69 -14.52 7.79 -16.87
CA ALA A 69 -13.10 8.03 -17.05
C ALA A 69 -12.23 6.77 -16.97
N ALA A 70 -12.68 5.74 -16.23
CA ALA A 70 -11.94 4.48 -16.10
C ALA A 70 -11.95 3.68 -17.40
N ASP A 71 -13.07 3.69 -18.15
CA ASP A 71 -13.16 3.08 -19.48
C ASP A 71 -12.26 3.78 -20.49
N ALA A 72 -12.21 5.10 -20.42
CA ALA A 72 -11.31 5.88 -21.27
C ALA A 72 -9.85 5.61 -20.94
N GLU A 73 -9.51 5.43 -19.67
CA GLU A 73 -8.16 5.05 -19.24
C GLU A 73 -7.80 3.64 -19.70
N ALA A 74 -8.70 2.67 -19.56
CA ALA A 74 -8.53 1.31 -20.07
C ALA A 74 -8.24 1.30 -21.60
N MET A 75 -9.01 2.08 -22.34
CA MET A 75 -8.82 2.26 -23.78
C MET A 75 -7.45 2.88 -24.12
N LEU A 76 -6.99 3.86 -23.35
CA LEU A 76 -5.66 4.44 -23.52
C LEU A 76 -4.55 3.43 -23.23
N LEU A 77 -4.69 2.64 -22.15
CA LEU A 77 -3.72 1.58 -21.80
C LEU A 77 -3.63 0.54 -22.90
N HIS A 78 -4.75 0.16 -23.51
CA HIS A 78 -4.76 -0.74 -24.68
C HIS A 78 -4.08 -0.09 -25.88
N THR A 79 -4.39 1.16 -26.19
CA THR A 79 -3.83 1.88 -27.35
C THR A 79 -2.31 2.01 -27.28
N VAL A 80 -1.74 2.14 -26.09
CA VAL A 80 -0.28 2.23 -25.86
C VAL A 80 0.38 0.87 -25.61
N GLY A 81 -0.34 -0.24 -25.77
CA GLY A 81 0.18 -1.59 -25.63
C GLY A 81 0.52 -1.99 -24.20
N ARG A 82 -0.13 -1.37 -23.21
CA ARG A 82 0.01 -1.74 -21.78
C ARG A 82 -1.05 -2.72 -21.29
N MET A 83 -2.08 -2.95 -22.11
CA MET A 83 -3.18 -3.88 -21.88
C MET A 83 -3.61 -4.46 -23.23
N ASP A 84 -3.26 -5.70 -23.51
CA ASP A 84 -3.58 -6.32 -24.81
C ASP A 84 -5.02 -6.82 -24.88
N ASP A 85 -5.56 -7.30 -23.75
CA ASP A 85 -6.91 -7.84 -23.64
C ASP A 85 -7.75 -7.03 -22.62
N LEU A 86 -8.72 -6.29 -23.13
CA LEU A 86 -9.64 -5.50 -22.30
C LEU A 86 -10.74 -6.35 -21.66
N THR A 87 -11.00 -7.55 -22.20
CA THR A 87 -12.11 -8.41 -21.71
C THR A 87 -11.85 -8.98 -20.32
N MET A 88 -10.61 -8.94 -19.85
CA MET A 88 -10.23 -9.38 -18.51
C MET A 88 -10.60 -8.40 -17.39
N LEU A 89 -10.86 -7.12 -17.72
CA LEU A 89 -11.04 -6.07 -16.73
C LEU A 89 -12.19 -6.30 -15.75
N PRO A 90 -13.40 -6.68 -16.18
CA PRO A 90 -14.50 -6.93 -15.26
C PRO A 90 -14.17 -8.00 -14.21
N GLU A 91 -13.46 -9.07 -14.59
CA GLU A 91 -13.03 -10.11 -13.66
C GLU A 91 -11.97 -9.61 -12.67
N ILE A 92 -10.97 -8.88 -13.17
CA ILE A 92 -9.91 -8.32 -12.33
C ILE A 92 -10.46 -7.29 -11.33
N LEU A 93 -11.46 -6.52 -11.72
CA LEU A 93 -12.06 -5.48 -10.89
C LEU A 93 -13.08 -6.02 -9.89
N THR A 94 -13.65 -7.20 -10.14
CA THR A 94 -14.54 -7.86 -9.20
C THR A 94 -13.80 -8.16 -7.89
N ASP A 95 -14.37 -7.77 -6.75
CA ASP A 95 -13.81 -7.91 -5.40
C ASP A 95 -12.43 -7.25 -5.23
N SER A 96 -12.09 -6.27 -6.06
CA SER A 96 -10.85 -5.52 -5.94
C SER A 96 -10.96 -4.43 -4.87
N LEU A 97 -9.99 -4.35 -3.95
CA LEU A 97 -9.94 -3.29 -2.93
C LEU A 97 -9.89 -1.88 -3.54
N LEU A 98 -9.20 -1.71 -4.66
CA LEU A 98 -9.03 -0.43 -5.33
C LEU A 98 -10.12 -0.13 -6.37
N GLY A 99 -10.91 -1.14 -6.74
CA GLY A 99 -11.89 -1.02 -7.83
C GLY A 99 -11.21 -0.56 -9.12
N GLU A 100 -11.84 0.35 -9.82
CA GLU A 100 -11.36 0.93 -11.09
C GLU A 100 -10.26 1.96 -10.92
N ARG A 101 -9.99 2.37 -9.68
CA ARG A 101 -8.92 3.33 -9.41
C ARG A 101 -7.55 2.72 -9.71
N TYR A 102 -6.64 3.56 -10.17
CA TYR A 102 -5.25 3.20 -10.34
C TYR A 102 -4.99 2.11 -11.39
N LEU A 103 -5.82 2.05 -12.46
CA LEU A 103 -5.57 1.15 -13.60
C LEU A 103 -4.13 1.30 -14.13
N ASP A 104 -3.61 2.53 -14.17
CA ASP A 104 -2.27 2.87 -14.64
C ASP A 104 -1.13 2.34 -13.74
N LYS A 105 -1.42 1.93 -12.51
CA LYS A 105 -0.41 1.38 -11.58
C LYS A 105 -0.03 -0.05 -11.91
N PHE A 106 -0.93 -0.81 -12.48
CA PHE A 106 -0.79 -2.24 -12.69
C PHE A 106 -0.23 -2.59 -14.08
N SER A 107 0.15 -3.84 -14.25
CA SER A 107 0.59 -4.41 -15.53
C SER A 107 -0.34 -5.55 -15.91
N TYR A 108 -0.92 -5.47 -17.11
CA TYR A 108 -1.90 -6.44 -17.60
C TYR A 108 -1.32 -7.41 -18.64
N ASN A 109 -0.13 -7.14 -19.12
CA ASN A 109 0.60 -7.98 -20.07
C ASN A 109 1.68 -8.83 -19.38
N GLY A 110 1.34 -9.32 -18.17
CA GLY A 110 2.26 -10.09 -17.32
C GLY A 110 3.02 -9.26 -16.30
N THR A 111 3.93 -9.91 -15.60
CA THR A 111 4.71 -9.30 -14.51
C THR A 111 5.86 -8.47 -15.05
N VAL A 112 6.02 -7.26 -14.54
CA VAL A 112 7.15 -6.37 -14.83
C VAL A 112 7.97 -6.18 -13.56
N ARG A 113 9.30 -6.34 -13.66
CA ARG A 113 10.27 -6.05 -12.60
C ARG A 113 11.33 -5.09 -13.13
N ASP A 114 11.62 -4.03 -12.36
CA ASP A 114 12.70 -3.09 -12.66
C ASP A 114 13.39 -2.70 -11.34
N GLY A 115 14.55 -3.30 -11.08
CA GLY A 115 15.20 -3.21 -9.77
C GLY A 115 14.31 -3.73 -8.65
N ALA A 116 13.94 -2.86 -7.72
CA ALA A 116 13.01 -3.18 -6.62
C ALA A 116 11.54 -2.93 -6.97
N ASP A 117 11.25 -2.30 -8.11
CA ASP A 117 9.89 -2.07 -8.57
C ASP A 117 9.26 -3.35 -9.11
N TYR A 118 7.98 -3.51 -8.84
CA TYR A 118 7.19 -4.68 -9.26
C TYR A 118 5.81 -4.26 -9.70
N ARG A 119 5.32 -4.81 -10.82
CA ARG A 119 3.94 -4.64 -11.26
C ARG A 119 3.40 -5.93 -11.86
N SER A 120 2.19 -6.25 -11.47
CA SER A 120 1.33 -7.28 -12.08
C SER A 120 -0.10 -6.76 -12.16
N GLU A 121 -1.04 -7.59 -12.50
CA GLU A 121 -2.47 -7.25 -12.47
C GLU A 121 -3.02 -7.06 -11.05
N ARG A 122 -2.36 -7.61 -10.01
CA ARG A 122 -2.83 -7.61 -8.61
C ARG A 122 -2.01 -6.73 -7.68
N VAL A 123 -0.72 -6.55 -7.99
CA VAL A 123 0.26 -5.89 -7.12
C VAL A 123 1.04 -4.85 -7.89
N SER A 124 1.18 -3.68 -7.30
CA SER A 124 2.15 -2.68 -7.75
C SER A 124 2.96 -2.18 -6.55
N VAL A 125 4.28 -2.26 -6.66
CA VAL A 125 5.23 -1.76 -5.68
C VAL A 125 6.23 -0.88 -6.40
N THR A 126 6.41 0.36 -5.91
CA THR A 126 7.46 1.26 -6.38
C THR A 126 8.33 1.68 -5.20
N VAL A 127 9.64 1.43 -5.30
CA VAL A 127 10.59 1.72 -4.22
C VAL A 127 11.42 2.94 -4.55
N ARG A 128 11.52 3.87 -3.60
CA ARG A 128 12.36 5.08 -3.73
C ARG A 128 13.21 5.26 -2.50
N THR A 129 14.43 5.75 -2.72
CA THR A 129 15.31 6.23 -1.68
C THR A 129 15.31 7.76 -1.71
N VAL A 130 15.07 8.37 -0.56
CA VAL A 130 15.03 9.83 -0.40
C VAL A 130 16.04 10.23 0.66
N GLN A 131 16.84 11.25 0.35
CA GLN A 131 17.69 11.89 1.33
C GLN A 131 17.21 13.34 1.53
N THR A 132 17.02 13.72 2.78
CA THR A 132 16.51 15.03 3.20
C THR A 132 17.11 15.44 4.52
N GLU A 133 16.62 16.53 5.10
CA GLU A 133 17.07 17.02 6.41
C GLU A 133 15.86 17.17 7.35
N TYR A 134 16.04 16.69 8.60
CA TYR A 134 15.15 16.96 9.72
C TYR A 134 16.01 17.47 10.90
N ASP A 135 15.61 18.59 11.49
CA ASP A 135 16.34 19.23 12.60
C ASP A 135 17.84 19.41 12.27
N GLU A 136 18.15 19.92 11.06
CA GLU A 136 19.50 20.17 10.56
C GLU A 136 20.40 18.91 10.45
N ARG A 137 19.76 17.72 10.33
CA ARG A 137 20.46 16.43 10.22
C ARG A 137 20.05 15.69 8.99
N ILE A 138 21.00 15.08 8.32
CA ILE A 138 20.77 14.23 7.16
C ILE A 138 19.95 13.00 7.59
N VAL A 139 18.88 12.76 6.87
CA VAL A 139 18.00 11.59 7.03
C VAL A 139 17.82 10.95 5.67
N THR A 140 18.16 9.67 5.56
CA THR A 140 17.88 8.84 4.40
C THR A 140 16.77 7.86 4.77
N TYR A 141 15.73 7.81 3.95
CA TYR A 141 14.67 6.83 4.10
C TYR A 141 14.32 6.17 2.77
N HIS A 142 13.83 4.95 2.88
CA HIS A 142 13.34 4.14 1.78
C HIS A 142 11.83 4.03 1.92
N ILE A 143 11.11 4.31 0.86
CA ILE A 143 9.66 4.18 0.80
C ILE A 143 9.29 3.20 -0.31
N ALA A 144 8.49 2.20 0.03
CA ALA A 144 7.77 1.37 -0.91
C ALA A 144 6.32 1.85 -0.95
N ASP A 145 5.87 2.37 -2.10
CA ASP A 145 4.50 2.74 -2.40
C ASP A 145 3.80 1.50 -2.98
N ILE A 146 2.70 1.07 -2.36
CA ILE A 146 2.13 -0.27 -2.53
C ILE A 146 0.65 -0.17 -2.86
N TYR A 147 0.28 -0.69 -4.03
CA TYR A 147 -1.11 -0.84 -4.46
C TYR A 147 -1.46 -2.32 -4.58
N LEU A 148 -2.54 -2.73 -3.92
CA LEU A 148 -3.01 -4.11 -3.88
C LEU A 148 -4.49 -4.16 -4.27
N ARG A 149 -4.82 -4.95 -5.27
CA ARG A 149 -6.22 -5.28 -5.57
C ARG A 149 -6.76 -6.35 -4.64
N ASN A 150 -5.87 -7.16 -4.08
CA ASN A 150 -6.20 -8.28 -3.20
C ASN A 150 -5.39 -8.20 -1.91
N LEU A 151 -6.06 -8.12 -0.77
CA LEU A 151 -5.40 -7.99 0.54
C LEU A 151 -4.56 -9.22 0.90
N ALA A 152 -4.89 -10.41 0.39
CA ALA A 152 -4.09 -11.62 0.62
C ALA A 152 -2.65 -11.49 0.10
N CYS A 153 -2.36 -10.47 -0.72
CA CYS A 153 -1.00 -10.13 -1.14
C CYS A 153 -0.17 -9.47 -0.02
N LEU A 154 -0.80 -8.90 1.03
CA LEU A 154 -0.12 -8.36 2.21
C LEU A 154 -0.14 -9.40 3.32
N ARG A 155 1.01 -9.93 3.69
CA ARG A 155 1.15 -11.00 4.68
C ARG A 155 2.14 -10.64 5.78
N THR A 156 2.07 -11.39 6.86
CA THR A 156 3.11 -11.42 7.90
C THR A 156 3.64 -12.84 8.02
N ALA A 157 4.96 -13.00 8.10
CA ALA A 157 5.60 -14.29 8.35
C ALA A 157 6.37 -14.26 9.67
N PHE A 158 6.18 -15.29 10.49
CA PHE A 158 7.04 -15.54 11.65
C PHE A 158 8.43 -15.98 11.20
N ALA A 159 9.43 -15.63 11.99
CA ALA A 159 10.77 -16.15 11.81
C ALA A 159 10.76 -17.71 11.86
N ASN A 160 11.30 -18.33 10.81
CA ASN A 160 11.33 -19.79 10.65
C ASN A 160 9.93 -20.45 10.79
N ASP A 161 8.88 -19.75 10.34
CA ASP A 161 7.48 -20.16 10.44
C ASP A 161 7.03 -20.58 11.86
N THR A 162 7.72 -20.09 12.89
CA THR A 162 7.49 -20.48 14.27
C THR A 162 7.20 -19.27 15.15
N PHE A 163 6.08 -19.30 15.85
CA PHE A 163 5.69 -18.25 16.80
C PHE A 163 6.78 -18.04 17.87
N LYS A 164 7.23 -16.79 18.03
CA LYS A 164 8.29 -16.32 18.93
C LYS A 164 9.73 -16.71 18.53
N ASN A 165 9.95 -17.32 17.40
CA ASN A 165 11.29 -17.46 16.86
C ASN A 165 11.84 -16.12 16.38
N ILE A 166 13.11 -16.06 16.06
CA ILE A 166 13.76 -14.85 15.52
C ILE A 166 14.63 -15.20 14.32
N ALA A 167 14.65 -14.33 13.33
CA ALA A 167 15.51 -14.43 12.14
C ALA A 167 15.75 -13.03 11.54
N PRO A 168 16.78 -12.86 10.70
CA PRO A 168 16.95 -11.65 9.91
C PRO A 168 15.81 -11.45 8.90
N VAL A 169 15.31 -10.20 8.73
CA VAL A 169 14.26 -9.88 7.75
C VAL A 169 14.66 -10.30 6.33
N GLU A 170 15.91 -10.06 5.94
CA GLU A 170 16.43 -10.43 4.63
C GLU A 170 16.34 -11.94 4.36
N THR A 171 16.62 -12.77 5.38
CA THR A 171 16.49 -14.23 5.27
C THR A 171 15.04 -14.62 5.06
N MET A 172 14.13 -14.12 5.89
CA MET A 172 12.69 -14.38 5.76
C MET A 172 12.15 -13.90 4.40
N ALA A 173 12.56 -12.71 3.94
CA ALA A 173 12.13 -12.16 2.65
C ALA A 173 12.54 -13.07 1.48
N ARG A 174 13.76 -13.61 1.51
CA ARG A 174 14.24 -14.57 0.51
C ARG A 174 13.47 -15.89 0.55
N GLU A 175 13.24 -16.44 1.74
CA GLU A 175 12.50 -17.70 1.93
C GLU A 175 11.05 -17.58 1.44
N LYS A 176 10.39 -16.44 1.69
CA LYS A 176 9.01 -16.18 1.27
C LYS A 176 8.89 -15.60 -0.15
N GLN A 177 10.01 -15.43 -0.86
CA GLN A 177 10.04 -14.82 -2.20
C GLN A 177 9.31 -13.46 -2.22
N ALA A 178 9.54 -12.65 -1.17
CA ALA A 178 8.87 -11.38 -0.97
C ALA A 178 9.20 -10.39 -2.10
N ILE A 179 8.19 -9.71 -2.62
CA ILE A 179 8.35 -8.58 -3.52
C ILE A 179 9.00 -7.42 -2.76
N ILE A 180 8.49 -7.16 -1.56
CA ILE A 180 9.01 -6.20 -0.60
C ILE A 180 8.67 -6.67 0.81
N ALA A 181 9.56 -6.45 1.76
CA ALA A 181 9.37 -6.77 3.16
C ALA A 181 10.01 -5.73 4.07
N ILE A 182 9.43 -5.54 5.25
CA ILE A 182 10.01 -4.74 6.35
C ILE A 182 9.93 -5.51 7.66
N SER A 183 10.75 -5.12 8.66
CA SER A 183 10.61 -5.62 10.03
C SER A 183 9.19 -5.36 10.57
N GLY A 184 8.64 -6.34 11.24
CA GLY A 184 7.28 -6.29 11.80
C GLY A 184 7.24 -5.83 13.25
N ASP A 185 6.77 -6.71 14.14
CA ASP A 185 6.55 -6.41 15.57
C ASP A 185 7.61 -7.12 16.46
N PHE A 186 7.83 -6.58 17.64
CA PHE A 186 8.69 -7.17 18.68
C PHE A 186 7.90 -8.01 19.70
N PHE A 187 6.88 -8.73 19.23
CA PHE A 187 5.95 -9.47 20.11
C PHE A 187 6.60 -10.68 20.81
N GLY A 188 7.64 -11.27 20.21
CA GLY A 188 8.31 -12.47 20.74
C GLY A 188 8.91 -12.27 22.11
N ALA A 189 9.48 -11.10 22.40
CA ALA A 189 10.05 -10.72 23.70
C ALA A 189 9.01 -10.23 24.72
N ARG A 190 7.71 -10.17 24.35
CA ARG A 190 6.65 -9.64 25.20
C ARG A 190 5.68 -10.73 25.64
N LYS A 191 5.14 -10.56 26.87
CA LYS A 191 4.15 -11.50 27.42
C LYS A 191 2.71 -11.11 27.08
N ARG A 192 2.44 -9.82 26.76
CA ARG A 192 1.11 -9.27 26.50
C ARG A 192 1.10 -8.51 25.16
N GLY A 193 -0.08 -8.28 24.63
CA GLY A 193 -0.38 -7.62 23.38
C GLY A 193 -1.15 -8.52 22.43
N LEU A 194 -1.99 -7.95 21.61
CA LEU A 194 -2.71 -8.67 20.57
C LEU A 194 -1.75 -9.10 19.45
N VAL A 195 -1.82 -10.34 19.03
CA VAL A 195 -1.05 -10.88 17.90
C VAL A 195 -1.98 -11.67 17.01
N ILE A 196 -2.34 -11.07 15.89
CA ILE A 196 -3.10 -11.67 14.79
C ILE A 196 -2.21 -11.64 13.57
N ARG A 197 -2.09 -12.76 12.86
CA ARG A 197 -1.31 -12.89 11.63
C ARG A 197 -2.10 -13.66 10.59
N ASN A 198 -2.33 -13.05 9.44
CA ASN A 198 -3.06 -13.63 8.31
C ASN A 198 -4.43 -14.21 8.72
N GLY A 199 -5.17 -13.50 9.58
CA GLY A 199 -6.47 -13.89 10.09
C GLY A 199 -6.46 -14.83 11.30
N GLU A 200 -5.30 -15.37 11.69
CA GLU A 200 -5.18 -16.28 12.83
C GLU A 200 -4.72 -15.56 14.10
N THR A 201 -5.40 -15.80 15.23
CA THR A 201 -5.07 -15.21 16.53
C THR A 201 -4.09 -16.07 17.32
N TYR A 202 -2.86 -15.61 17.46
CA TYR A 202 -1.79 -16.30 18.22
C TYR A 202 -1.71 -15.85 19.69
N ARG A 203 -2.18 -14.65 19.99
CA ARG A 203 -2.25 -14.13 21.36
C ARG A 203 -3.35 -13.09 21.50
N ARG A 204 -4.29 -13.36 22.41
CA ARG A 204 -5.42 -12.49 22.74
C ARG A 204 -5.20 -11.85 24.12
N SER A 205 -4.49 -10.73 24.15
CA SER A 205 -4.31 -9.98 25.38
C SER A 205 -4.01 -8.50 25.11
N ILE A 206 -4.30 -7.64 26.08
CA ILE A 206 -4.04 -6.20 25.97
C ILE A 206 -2.72 -5.85 26.66
N ALA A 207 -1.89 -5.04 26.02
CA ALA A 207 -0.78 -4.33 26.62
C ALA A 207 -1.20 -2.88 26.87
N THR A 208 -1.56 -2.55 28.11
CA THR A 208 -2.19 -1.26 28.49
C THR A 208 -1.31 -0.02 28.31
N ASN A 209 -0.06 -0.20 27.94
CA ASN A 209 0.92 0.87 27.73
C ASN A 209 1.37 1.01 26.27
N ARG A 210 0.67 0.40 25.32
CA ARG A 210 1.06 0.41 23.89
C ARG A 210 -0.15 0.53 23.00
N ASP A 211 -0.04 1.40 22.02
CA ASP A 211 -1.00 1.47 20.93
C ASP A 211 -0.93 0.19 20.11
N VAL A 212 -2.01 -0.15 19.41
CA VAL A 212 -2.11 -1.31 18.50
C VAL A 212 -2.59 -0.82 17.16
N ALA A 213 -1.99 -1.30 16.08
CA ALA A 213 -2.53 -1.19 14.74
C ALA A 213 -3.21 -2.51 14.36
N VAL A 214 -4.36 -2.42 13.71
CA VAL A 214 -5.15 -3.55 13.20
C VAL A 214 -5.49 -3.30 11.74
N LEU A 215 -5.11 -4.22 10.88
CA LEU A 215 -5.54 -4.27 9.49
C LEU A 215 -6.68 -5.29 9.39
N TYR A 216 -7.82 -4.85 8.91
CA TYR A 216 -9.03 -5.66 8.76
C TYR A 216 -9.11 -6.33 7.38
N SER A 217 -9.98 -7.32 7.24
CA SER A 217 -10.17 -8.07 5.99
C SER A 217 -10.70 -7.22 4.83
N ASP A 218 -11.36 -6.09 5.13
CA ASP A 218 -11.79 -5.08 4.17
C ASP A 218 -10.67 -4.14 3.68
N GLY A 219 -9.43 -4.37 4.13
CA GLY A 219 -8.26 -3.55 3.78
C GLY A 219 -8.10 -2.28 4.62
N VAL A 220 -8.99 -1.99 5.55
CA VAL A 220 -8.90 -0.81 6.43
C VAL A 220 -7.85 -1.02 7.51
N LEU A 221 -6.91 -0.08 7.66
CA LEU A 221 -5.96 -0.03 8.76
C LEU A 221 -6.41 1.00 9.80
N GLU A 222 -6.54 0.58 11.05
CA GLU A 222 -6.86 1.45 12.17
C GLU A 222 -5.82 1.34 13.29
N THR A 223 -5.73 2.40 14.11
CA THR A 223 -4.87 2.40 15.29
C THR A 223 -5.69 2.66 16.55
N TYR A 224 -5.41 1.89 17.58
CA TYR A 224 -6.08 1.96 18.88
C TYR A 224 -5.10 2.40 19.95
N LEU A 225 -5.41 3.49 20.64
CA LEU A 225 -4.63 3.93 21.80
C LEU A 225 -4.74 2.89 22.91
N ALA A 226 -3.66 2.65 23.62
CA ALA A 226 -3.55 1.63 24.67
C ALA A 226 -4.71 1.57 25.68
N LYS A 227 -5.30 2.73 25.99
CA LYS A 227 -6.40 2.87 26.95
C LYS A 227 -7.79 2.56 26.38
N HIS A 228 -7.90 2.47 25.05
CA HIS A 228 -9.18 2.37 24.34
C HIS A 228 -9.28 1.07 23.51
N ILE A 229 -8.44 0.08 23.83
CA ILE A 229 -8.46 -1.21 23.12
C ILE A 229 -9.63 -2.04 23.64
N ASP A 230 -10.58 -2.30 22.77
CA ASP A 230 -11.69 -3.24 22.94
C ASP A 230 -11.48 -4.44 22.03
N LEU A 231 -11.12 -5.60 22.60
CA LEU A 231 -10.81 -6.81 21.82
C LEU A 231 -12.06 -7.41 21.17
N GLU A 232 -13.23 -7.30 21.80
CA GLU A 232 -14.48 -7.85 21.25
C GLU A 232 -14.92 -7.04 20.03
N ALA A 233 -14.84 -5.71 20.11
CA ALA A 233 -15.12 -4.84 18.98
C ALA A 233 -14.14 -5.03 17.82
N ILE A 234 -12.84 -5.27 18.11
CA ILE A 234 -11.85 -5.56 17.09
C ILE A 234 -12.16 -6.90 16.41
N GLU A 235 -12.42 -7.95 17.18
CA GLU A 235 -12.69 -9.30 16.66
C GLU A 235 -13.97 -9.37 15.83
N ALA A 236 -15.00 -8.59 16.18
CA ALA A 236 -16.26 -8.51 15.43
C ALA A 236 -16.09 -7.95 13.99
N ARG A 237 -14.98 -7.31 13.68
CA ARG A 237 -14.70 -6.71 12.35
C ARG A 237 -13.73 -7.52 11.50
N ALA A 238 -13.58 -8.82 11.75
CA ALA A 238 -12.68 -9.70 11.00
C ALA A 238 -11.24 -9.16 10.85
N PRO A 239 -10.47 -9.05 11.95
CA PRO A 239 -9.10 -8.55 11.92
C PRO A 239 -8.18 -9.55 11.19
N TYR A 240 -7.41 -9.03 10.22
CA TYR A 240 -6.48 -9.82 9.42
C TYR A 240 -5.05 -9.79 9.98
N GLN A 241 -4.58 -8.61 10.40
CA GLN A 241 -3.26 -8.44 11.01
C GLN A 241 -3.38 -7.53 12.24
N SER A 242 -2.46 -7.67 13.21
CA SER A 242 -2.33 -6.69 14.30
C SER A 242 -0.86 -6.51 14.71
N TRP A 243 -0.46 -5.28 15.02
CA TRP A 243 0.90 -4.96 15.46
C TRP A 243 0.85 -4.12 16.73
N GLY A 244 1.62 -4.51 17.74
CA GLY A 244 1.65 -3.91 19.07
C GLY A 244 2.98 -3.26 19.45
N PHE A 245 3.85 -2.93 18.47
CA PHE A 245 5.11 -2.23 18.75
C PHE A 245 4.85 -0.78 19.16
N GLY A 246 4.24 -0.02 18.29
CA GLY A 246 3.82 1.37 18.49
C GLY A 246 4.94 2.39 18.51
N PRO A 247 4.56 3.64 18.64
CA PRO A 247 3.19 4.16 18.76
C PRO A 247 2.49 4.39 17.41
N ALA A 248 1.19 4.71 17.45
CA ALA A 248 0.49 5.35 16.35
C ALA A 248 1.10 6.73 16.08
N LEU A 249 1.35 7.04 14.81
CA LEU A 249 2.06 8.25 14.40
C LEU A 249 1.11 9.42 14.12
N LEU A 250 -0.05 9.13 13.53
CA LEU A 250 -1.08 10.14 13.26
C LEU A 250 -2.21 10.03 14.28
N ASP A 251 -2.96 11.10 14.49
CA ASP A 251 -4.15 11.10 15.31
C ASP A 251 -5.39 10.65 14.51
N GLU A 252 -6.55 10.65 15.13
CA GLU A 252 -7.84 10.24 14.55
C GLU A 252 -8.29 11.09 13.36
N ASN A 253 -7.71 12.29 13.19
CA ASN A 253 -7.99 13.20 12.09
C ASN A 253 -6.87 13.14 11.02
N GLY A 254 -5.95 12.17 11.10
CA GLY A 254 -4.79 12.06 10.23
C GLY A 254 -3.74 13.14 10.45
N GLN A 255 -3.78 13.89 11.59
CA GLN A 255 -2.81 14.94 11.87
C GLN A 255 -1.57 14.38 12.58
N PRO A 256 -0.40 14.99 12.39
CA PRO A 256 0.83 14.50 12.98
C PRO A 256 0.83 14.70 14.50
N LYS A 257 1.11 13.64 15.23
CA LYS A 257 1.25 13.65 16.68
C LYS A 257 2.58 14.25 17.11
N THR A 258 2.60 14.94 18.22
CA THR A 258 3.80 15.52 18.83
C THR A 258 4.17 14.86 20.15
N LYS A 259 3.23 14.11 20.76
CA LYS A 259 3.41 13.39 22.03
C LYS A 259 3.14 11.91 21.82
N PHE A 260 4.05 11.09 22.31
CA PHE A 260 4.03 9.64 22.08
C PHE A 260 4.25 8.90 23.40
N ASN A 261 3.53 7.82 23.58
CA ASN A 261 3.75 6.88 24.68
C ASN A 261 4.88 5.90 24.32
N THR A 262 6.11 6.40 24.32
CA THR A 262 7.30 5.60 24.00
C THR A 262 8.53 6.09 24.73
N ALA A 263 9.41 5.18 25.13
CA ALA A 263 10.72 5.51 25.72
C ALA A 263 11.79 5.82 24.64
N VAL A 264 11.51 5.55 23.35
CA VAL A 264 12.48 5.68 22.24
C VAL A 264 12.02 6.75 21.24
N GLY A 265 11.74 7.96 21.74
CA GLY A 265 11.29 9.10 20.91
C GLY A 265 12.39 9.77 20.09
N ALA A 266 13.68 9.65 20.51
CA ALA A 266 14.82 10.30 19.87
C ALA A 266 15.16 9.72 18.49
N ASN A 267 16.12 10.37 17.79
CA ASN A 267 16.57 9.92 16.47
C ASN A 267 17.11 8.49 16.51
N ASN A 268 16.54 7.64 15.67
CA ASN A 268 16.91 6.23 15.51
C ASN A 268 16.55 5.78 14.08
N PRO A 269 17.13 4.65 13.60
CA PRO A 269 16.55 3.92 12.48
C PRO A 269 15.12 3.51 12.81
N ARG A 270 14.22 3.57 11.83
CA ARG A 270 12.79 3.29 12.00
C ARG A 270 12.26 2.37 10.92
N SER A 271 11.26 1.59 11.27
CA SER A 271 10.41 0.86 10.34
C SER A 271 8.96 1.23 10.65
N ALA A 272 8.16 1.49 9.65
CA ALA A 272 6.77 1.90 9.83
C ALA A 272 5.91 1.55 8.61
N ILE A 273 4.61 1.39 8.86
CA ILE A 273 3.58 1.22 7.84
C ILE A 273 2.68 2.45 7.80
N GLY A 274 2.37 2.91 6.60
CA GLY A 274 1.37 3.95 6.33
C GLY A 274 0.21 3.40 5.52
N TYR A 275 -0.93 4.04 5.66
CA TYR A 275 -2.18 3.70 5.01
C TYR A 275 -2.84 4.95 4.43
N TYR A 276 -3.32 4.86 3.22
CA TYR A 276 -4.04 5.91 2.52
C TYR A 276 -5.53 5.58 2.41
N GLU A 277 -5.83 4.42 1.89
CA GLU A 277 -7.16 3.84 1.70
C GLU A 277 -7.03 2.31 1.55
N PRO A 278 -8.14 1.52 1.58
CA PRO A 278 -8.09 0.08 1.32
C PRO A 278 -7.36 -0.22 0.01
N GLY A 279 -6.36 -1.10 0.05
CA GLY A 279 -5.53 -1.45 -1.10
C GLY A 279 -4.35 -0.51 -1.36
N HIS A 280 -4.25 0.67 -0.73
CA HIS A 280 -3.12 1.58 -0.89
C HIS A 280 -2.38 1.80 0.44
N TYR A 281 -1.15 1.32 0.50
CA TYR A 281 -0.28 1.35 1.69
C TYR A 281 1.11 1.86 1.33
N CYS A 282 1.91 2.20 2.32
CA CYS A 282 3.35 2.34 2.14
C CYS A 282 4.14 1.70 3.28
N PHE A 283 5.32 1.18 2.95
CA PHE A 283 6.33 0.83 3.93
C PHE A 283 7.42 1.88 3.92
N VAL A 284 7.84 2.32 5.10
CA VAL A 284 8.94 3.28 5.25
C VAL A 284 9.98 2.71 6.19
N VAL A 285 11.22 2.66 5.72
CA VAL A 285 12.39 2.35 6.55
C VAL A 285 13.33 3.52 6.51
N VAL A 286 13.67 4.05 7.69
CA VAL A 286 14.61 5.14 7.85
C VAL A 286 15.93 4.58 8.36
N ASP A 287 17.00 4.80 7.60
CA ASP A 287 18.36 4.50 8.02
C ASP A 287 18.79 5.42 9.14
N GLY A 288 19.77 5.02 9.94
CA GLY A 288 20.23 5.90 11.00
C GLY A 288 21.51 5.45 11.67
N ARG A 289 21.96 6.23 12.69
CA ARG A 289 23.21 6.03 13.44
C ARG A 289 24.49 6.15 12.58
N MET A 290 24.38 6.74 11.39
CA MET A 290 25.48 6.96 10.44
C MET A 290 25.56 8.46 10.11
N LYS A 291 26.44 9.20 10.79
CA LYS A 291 26.49 10.68 10.77
C LYS A 291 26.60 11.29 9.36
N GLU A 292 27.40 10.69 8.49
CA GLU A 292 27.68 11.19 7.13
C GLU A 292 26.59 10.80 6.11
N TYR A 293 25.65 9.93 6.51
CA TYR A 293 24.67 9.34 5.59
C TYR A 293 23.22 9.50 6.07
N SER A 294 22.94 9.06 7.28
CA SER A 294 21.63 9.18 7.90
C SER A 294 21.75 9.14 9.41
N PHE A 295 21.27 10.19 10.06
CA PHE A 295 21.28 10.27 11.52
C PHE A 295 20.19 9.43 12.16
N GLY A 296 19.17 9.09 11.40
CA GLY A 296 17.91 8.56 11.87
C GLY A 296 16.88 9.66 12.16
N ILE A 297 15.67 9.27 12.46
CA ILE A 297 14.55 10.20 12.61
C ILE A 297 13.91 10.09 14.00
N SER A 298 13.50 11.23 14.58
CA SER A 298 12.73 11.27 15.81
C SER A 298 11.29 10.80 15.55
N MET A 299 10.58 10.37 16.59
CA MET A 299 9.19 9.95 16.47
C MET A 299 8.28 11.09 15.97
N LYS A 300 8.58 12.33 16.38
CA LYS A 300 7.86 13.52 15.92
C LYS A 300 8.06 13.76 14.43
N ASN A 301 9.30 13.70 13.96
CA ASN A 301 9.59 13.92 12.53
C ASN A 301 9.12 12.75 11.67
N LEU A 302 9.14 11.51 12.19
CA LEU A 302 8.54 10.37 11.50
C LEU A 302 7.03 10.55 11.32
N SER A 303 6.35 11.05 12.34
CA SER A 303 4.92 11.42 12.26
C SER A 303 4.66 12.50 11.21
N THR A 304 5.49 13.56 11.18
CA THR A 304 5.43 14.61 10.16
C THR A 304 5.67 14.04 8.76
N LEU A 305 6.65 13.14 8.59
CA LEU A 305 6.92 12.48 7.32
C LEU A 305 5.68 11.74 6.77
N PHE A 306 4.99 10.95 7.59
CA PHE A 306 3.80 10.23 7.14
C PHE A 306 2.64 11.16 6.79
N TYR A 307 2.49 12.27 7.51
CA TYR A 307 1.53 13.31 7.15
C TYR A 307 1.87 13.98 5.80
N GLU A 308 3.15 14.29 5.57
CA GLU A 308 3.63 14.87 4.31
C GLU A 308 3.50 13.89 3.12
N LEU A 309 3.59 12.60 3.37
CA LEU A 309 3.31 11.54 2.39
C LEU A 309 1.81 11.42 2.07
N GLY A 310 0.92 12.04 2.87
CA GLY A 310 -0.52 12.02 2.65
C GLY A 310 -1.24 10.82 3.27
N CYS A 311 -0.58 10.08 4.17
CA CYS A 311 -1.20 8.98 4.89
C CYS A 311 -2.32 9.47 5.81
N THR A 312 -3.39 8.69 5.92
CA THR A 312 -4.49 8.91 6.88
C THR A 312 -4.26 8.19 8.20
N VAL A 313 -3.55 7.04 8.15
CA VAL A 313 -3.08 6.28 9.31
C VAL A 313 -1.62 5.92 9.13
N ALA A 314 -0.85 5.96 10.22
CA ALA A 314 0.54 5.52 10.21
C ALA A 314 0.95 4.92 11.57
N TYR A 315 1.76 3.87 11.53
CA TYR A 315 2.14 3.12 12.71
C TYR A 315 3.60 2.71 12.70
N ASN A 316 4.31 2.98 13.82
CA ASN A 316 5.70 2.63 13.99
C ASN A 316 5.85 1.15 14.39
N LEU A 317 6.80 0.48 13.76
CA LEU A 317 7.14 -0.95 13.93
C LEU A 317 8.51 -1.12 14.60
N ASP A 318 9.00 -2.37 14.71
CA ASP A 318 10.32 -2.62 15.29
C ASP A 318 11.43 -2.03 14.42
N GLY A 319 12.18 -1.14 15.01
CA GLY A 319 13.20 -0.34 14.37
C GLY A 319 14.58 -0.50 15.03
N GLY A 320 15.40 0.54 14.96
CA GLY A 320 16.78 0.48 15.44
C GLY A 320 17.60 -0.49 14.59
N ALA A 321 18.26 -1.45 15.22
CA ALA A 321 19.07 -2.44 14.51
C ALA A 321 18.26 -3.46 13.68
N THR A 322 16.93 -3.50 13.83
CA THR A 322 16.02 -4.33 13.02
C THR A 322 15.37 -3.56 11.87
N ALA A 323 15.62 -2.25 11.73
CA ALA A 323 15.06 -1.45 10.63
C ALA A 323 15.65 -1.92 9.28
N VAL A 324 14.95 -2.80 8.61
CA VAL A 324 15.33 -3.41 7.34
C VAL A 324 14.17 -3.34 6.37
N MET A 325 14.47 -2.92 5.13
CA MET A 325 13.66 -3.14 3.94
C MET A 325 14.41 -4.12 3.05
N ALA A 326 13.75 -5.18 2.62
CA ALA A 326 14.35 -6.23 1.80
C ALA A 326 13.34 -6.78 0.79
N ASN A 327 13.82 -7.50 -0.20
CA ASN A 327 13.04 -8.34 -1.10
C ASN A 327 13.69 -9.72 -1.22
N ALA A 328 13.22 -10.55 -2.16
CA ALA A 328 13.80 -11.88 -2.40
C ALA A 328 15.28 -11.84 -2.81
N ASP A 329 15.73 -10.72 -3.43
CA ASP A 329 17.10 -10.56 -3.93
C ASP A 329 18.07 -10.05 -2.84
N GLY A 330 17.55 -9.43 -1.76
CA GLY A 330 18.36 -8.96 -0.66
C GLY A 330 17.86 -7.68 0.02
N MET A 331 18.76 -7.07 0.79
CA MET A 331 18.48 -5.85 1.54
C MET A 331 18.50 -4.62 0.62
N LEU A 332 17.51 -3.74 0.75
CA LEU A 332 17.34 -2.52 -0.05
C LEU A 332 17.80 -1.25 0.66
N ASN A 333 17.86 -1.26 1.99
CA ASN A 333 18.32 -0.13 2.80
C ASN A 333 19.72 -0.37 3.35
N ARG A 334 20.29 0.64 4.02
CA ARG A 334 21.59 0.55 4.68
C ARG A 334 21.43 0.43 6.19
N GLN A 335 21.65 -0.77 6.70
CA GLN A 335 21.55 -1.04 8.13
C GLN A 335 22.81 -0.55 8.89
N SER A 336 22.62 0.11 10.05
CA SER A 336 23.73 0.66 10.86
C SER A 336 24.47 -0.37 11.70
N ASP A 337 23.76 -1.40 12.13
CA ASP A 337 24.26 -2.43 13.02
C ASP A 337 24.19 -3.80 12.31
N ARG A 338 24.92 -4.77 12.84
CA ARG A 338 24.90 -6.10 12.25
C ARG A 338 23.50 -6.71 12.36
N ASN A 339 22.97 -7.12 11.23
CA ASN A 339 21.78 -7.89 10.93
C ASN A 339 21.07 -8.49 12.17
N ARG A 340 20.36 -7.62 12.92
CA ARG A 340 19.66 -8.03 14.14
C ARG A 340 18.39 -8.76 13.75
N GLU A 341 18.17 -9.89 14.37
CA GLU A 341 16.99 -10.73 14.16
C GLU A 341 15.73 -10.08 14.74
N CYS A 342 14.59 -10.35 14.13
CA CYS A 342 13.25 -9.93 14.58
C CYS A 342 12.28 -11.11 14.61
N SER A 343 11.11 -10.91 15.25
CA SER A 343 10.15 -11.99 15.46
C SER A 343 9.31 -12.30 14.23
N ASP A 344 9.09 -11.30 13.39
CA ASP A 344 8.31 -11.42 12.15
C ASP A 344 8.66 -10.31 11.17
N MET A 345 8.20 -10.44 9.95
CA MET A 345 8.21 -9.41 8.92
C MET A 345 6.82 -9.18 8.36
N ILE A 346 6.57 -7.97 7.87
CA ILE A 346 5.43 -7.65 6.99
C ILE A 346 5.96 -7.68 5.57
N TYR A 347 5.25 -8.34 4.67
CA TYR A 347 5.73 -8.48 3.29
C TYR A 347 4.60 -8.54 2.27
N ILE A 348 4.95 -8.27 1.03
CA ILE A 348 4.08 -8.34 -0.13
C ILE A 348 4.52 -9.52 -1.01
N ILE A 349 3.52 -10.30 -1.45
CA ILE A 349 3.64 -11.32 -2.49
C ILE A 349 2.59 -11.07 -3.57
N ASP A 350 2.78 -11.65 -4.74
CA ASP A 350 1.72 -11.73 -5.74
C ASP A 350 1.03 -13.09 -5.66
N THR A 351 -0.23 -13.10 -5.28
CA THR A 351 -1.03 -14.32 -5.13
C THR A 351 -2.45 -14.11 -5.63
N ALA A 352 -2.99 -15.13 -6.27
CA ALA A 352 -4.41 -15.21 -6.63
C ALA A 352 -5.28 -15.75 -5.46
N GLU A 353 -4.68 -16.20 -4.35
CA GLU A 353 -5.43 -16.57 -3.17
C GLU A 353 -6.21 -15.37 -2.65
N ARG A 354 -7.44 -15.61 -2.17
CA ARG A 354 -8.28 -14.59 -1.55
C ARG A 354 -8.43 -14.88 -0.06
N LEU A 355 -8.72 -13.84 0.72
CA LEU A 355 -9.13 -14.04 2.10
C LEU A 355 -10.47 -14.78 2.14
N PRO A 356 -10.70 -15.64 3.16
CA PRO A 356 -12.01 -16.26 3.37
C PRO A 356 -13.07 -15.14 3.51
N GLU A 357 -14.23 -15.35 2.88
CA GLU A 357 -15.39 -14.49 3.07
C GLU A 357 -15.75 -14.44 4.56
N THR A 358 -15.98 -13.23 5.08
CA THR A 358 -16.45 -13.08 6.45
C THR A 358 -17.90 -13.55 6.54
N ALA A 359 -18.21 -14.35 7.54
CA ALA A 359 -19.52 -14.97 7.74
C ALA A 359 -20.73 -14.00 7.87
N GLY A 360 -20.58 -12.73 7.54
CA GLY A 360 -21.60 -11.69 7.58
C GLY A 360 -22.25 -11.35 6.23
N GLU A 361 -21.68 -11.80 5.09
CA GLU A 361 -22.23 -11.48 3.75
C GLU A 361 -23.17 -12.57 3.21
N ALA A 362 -23.26 -13.72 3.88
CA ALA A 362 -24.05 -14.89 3.42
C ALA A 362 -25.59 -14.79 3.67
N GLU A 363 -26.12 -13.69 4.24
CA GLU A 363 -27.55 -13.60 4.62
C GLU A 363 -28.38 -12.59 3.80
N THR A 364 -27.91 -12.09 2.66
CA THR A 364 -28.70 -11.14 1.84
C THR A 364 -29.22 -11.70 0.50
N GLU A 365 -29.04 -13.00 0.23
CA GLU A 365 -29.74 -13.68 -0.88
C GLU A 365 -30.82 -14.62 -0.34
N GLY A 366 -31.99 -14.05 -0.05
CA GLY A 366 -33.20 -14.77 0.33
C GLY A 366 -34.41 -14.05 -0.23
#